data_c425c453688f83d3221a1e186d5ea09b
#
_entry.id   c425c453688f83d3221a1e186d5ea09b
#
_cell.length_a   1.000
_cell.length_b   1.000
_cell.length_c   1.000
_cell.angle_alpha   90.00
_cell.angle_beta   90.00
_cell.angle_gamma   90.00
#
_symmetry.space_group_name_H-M   'P 1'
#
loop_
_entity.id
_entity.type
_entity.pdbx_description
1 polymer ?
#
loop_
_entity_poly.entity_id
_entity_poly.type
_entity_poly.pdbx_seq_one_letter_code
_entity_poly.pdbx_strand_id
1 'polypeptide(L)'
;MKEIIEGSKIASQFKRVYASSYLYTADGVAEWPAQAVNYTNKTQFIFRIAKGFYEEYDERVNNSMNDDALTIPYENIVYIGDSATDIPCMRLVKSKGGYSIGVYDPEKDNRDRVYQLYTDGRISFYAPADYRARSDISRFMKQIIDEIASREAMKTERKVLDIPANLYKMYKGTEALMGSFSKDMKPAEKKKLSSVLEEMKKMIEGNVE
;
A
#
# COMPACT_ATOMS: atom_id res chain seq x y z
N MET A 1 15.45 16.80 -9.82
CA MET A 1 14.04 16.48 -9.37
C MET A 1 13.91 16.52 -7.86
N LYS A 2 14.73 15.80 -7.09
CA LYS A 2 14.72 15.81 -5.62
C LYS A 2 14.82 17.25 -5.07
N GLU A 3 15.83 18.00 -5.46
CA GLU A 3 16.04 19.39 -5.07
C GLU A 3 14.86 20.33 -5.40
N ILE A 4 14.20 20.10 -6.56
CA ILE A 4 13.02 20.89 -6.94
C ILE A 4 11.87 20.62 -5.96
N ILE A 5 11.65 19.37 -5.58
CA ILE A 5 10.59 18.99 -4.63
C ILE A 5 10.93 19.50 -3.24
N GLU A 6 12.15 19.29 -2.77
CA GLU A 6 12.63 19.72 -1.45
C GLU A 6 12.62 21.27 -1.29
N GLY A 7 12.87 22.01 -2.37
CA GLY A 7 12.76 23.48 -2.41
C GLY A 7 11.33 24.01 -2.61
N SER A 8 10.34 23.14 -2.78
CA SER A 8 8.95 23.55 -3.04
C SER A 8 8.14 23.75 -1.76
N LYS A 9 7.02 24.49 -1.86
CA LYS A 9 6.07 24.69 -0.74
C LYS A 9 5.39 23.39 -0.28
N ILE A 10 5.46 22.32 -1.09
CA ILE A 10 4.84 21.03 -0.79
C ILE A 10 5.86 20.00 -0.28
N ALA A 11 7.11 20.38 -0.04
CA ALA A 11 8.17 19.47 0.42
C ALA A 11 7.76 18.63 1.64
N SER A 12 7.07 19.23 2.60
CA SER A 12 6.60 18.57 3.83
C SER A 12 5.53 17.49 3.59
N GLN A 13 4.95 17.43 2.40
CA GLN A 13 3.97 16.39 2.03
C GLN A 13 4.64 15.09 1.59
N PHE A 14 5.95 15.10 1.34
CA PHE A 14 6.71 13.94 0.89
C PHE A 14 7.52 13.34 2.03
N LYS A 15 7.25 12.11 2.38
CA LYS A 15 8.05 11.36 3.36
C LYS A 15 9.43 11.00 2.81
N ARG A 16 9.51 10.65 1.52
CA ARG A 16 10.76 10.29 0.81
C ARG A 16 10.64 10.61 -0.67
N VAL A 17 11.74 11.03 -1.27
CA VAL A 17 11.86 11.25 -2.72
C VAL A 17 13.03 10.41 -3.22
N TYR A 18 12.78 9.49 -4.15
CA TYR A 18 13.79 8.74 -4.86
C TYR A 18 13.99 9.34 -6.25
N ALA A 19 15.17 9.81 -6.51
CA ALA A 19 15.54 10.39 -7.80
C ALA A 19 17.03 10.17 -8.06
N SER A 20 17.40 10.13 -9.33
CA SER A 20 18.82 10.18 -9.69
C SER A 20 19.47 11.44 -9.14
N SER A 21 20.64 11.33 -8.56
CA SER A 21 21.37 12.41 -7.93
C SER A 21 22.87 12.28 -8.15
N TYR A 22 23.58 13.38 -7.95
CA TYR A 22 25.04 13.43 -7.99
C TYR A 22 25.60 13.66 -6.58
N LEU A 23 26.81 13.19 -6.35
CA LEU A 23 27.68 13.73 -5.31
C LEU A 23 28.29 15.03 -5.83
N TYR A 24 28.35 16.01 -4.93
CA TYR A 24 28.92 17.31 -5.24
C TYR A 24 30.19 17.52 -4.41
N THR A 25 31.15 18.18 -5.00
CA THR A 25 32.33 18.69 -4.29
C THR A 25 31.92 19.78 -3.29
N ALA A 26 32.86 20.17 -2.41
CA ALA A 26 32.61 21.28 -1.48
C ALA A 26 32.27 22.59 -2.21
N ASP A 27 32.75 22.75 -3.44
CA ASP A 27 32.52 23.92 -4.30
C ASP A 27 31.21 23.82 -5.08
N GLY A 28 30.39 22.77 -4.86
CA GLY A 28 29.10 22.57 -5.51
C GLY A 28 29.15 22.03 -6.95
N VAL A 29 30.28 21.49 -7.38
CA VAL A 29 30.47 20.87 -8.69
C VAL A 29 30.01 19.39 -8.63
N ALA A 30 29.18 18.97 -9.58
CA ALA A 30 28.77 17.56 -9.71
C ALA A 30 29.97 16.69 -10.09
N GLU A 31 30.33 15.74 -9.23
CA GLU A 31 31.54 14.92 -9.41
C GLU A 31 31.21 13.50 -9.85
N TRP A 32 30.29 12.87 -9.17
CA TRP A 32 29.97 11.46 -9.37
C TRP A 32 28.46 11.16 -9.22
N PRO A 33 27.87 10.20 -9.97
CA PRO A 33 26.51 9.74 -9.72
C PRO A 33 26.41 9.09 -8.35
N ALA A 34 25.68 9.72 -7.42
CA ALA A 34 25.40 9.16 -6.10
C ALA A 34 24.32 8.09 -6.16
N GLN A 35 23.31 8.32 -7.00
CA GLN A 35 22.19 7.42 -7.20
C GLN A 35 21.75 7.47 -8.66
N ALA A 36 21.50 6.31 -9.25
CA ALA A 36 20.88 6.21 -10.55
C ALA A 36 19.55 5.44 -10.45
N VAL A 37 18.44 6.15 -10.66
CA VAL A 37 17.12 5.53 -10.80
C VAL A 37 16.87 5.29 -12.29
N ASN A 38 16.84 4.03 -12.69
CA ASN A 38 16.70 3.64 -14.09
C ASN A 38 15.78 2.42 -14.25
N TYR A 39 15.59 1.93 -15.47
CA TYR A 39 14.68 0.84 -15.77
C TYR A 39 15.02 -0.49 -15.06
N THR A 40 16.25 -0.69 -14.63
CA THR A 40 16.69 -1.93 -13.97
C THR A 40 16.34 -1.97 -12.49
N ASN A 41 16.19 -0.81 -11.85
CA ASN A 41 15.97 -0.71 -10.41
C ASN A 41 14.68 0.03 -9.97
N LYS A 42 13.90 0.60 -10.89
CA LYS A 42 12.64 1.30 -10.54
C LYS A 42 11.70 0.44 -9.69
N THR A 43 11.55 -0.84 -10.02
CA THR A 43 10.69 -1.76 -9.26
C THR A 43 11.16 -1.97 -7.83
N GLN A 44 12.47 -1.91 -7.59
CA GLN A 44 13.04 -2.04 -6.24
C GLN A 44 12.57 -0.91 -5.33
N PHE A 45 12.43 0.31 -5.84
CA PHE A 45 11.91 1.42 -5.06
C PHE A 45 10.42 1.24 -4.71
N ILE A 46 9.63 0.64 -5.60
CA ILE A 46 8.23 0.31 -5.29
C ILE A 46 8.16 -0.71 -4.14
N PHE A 47 9.00 -1.75 -4.15
CA PHE A 47 9.07 -2.70 -3.03
C PHE A 47 9.48 -2.03 -1.72
N ARG A 48 10.46 -1.11 -1.75
CA ARG A 48 10.88 -0.36 -0.57
C ARG A 48 9.76 0.50 -0.01
N ILE A 49 9.04 1.20 -0.88
CA ILE A 49 7.89 2.02 -0.49
C ILE A 49 6.81 1.14 0.14
N ALA A 50 6.42 0.06 -0.52
CA ALA A 50 5.38 -0.84 -0.02
C ALA A 50 5.75 -1.45 1.34
N LYS A 51 6.98 -1.91 1.52
CA LYS A 51 7.46 -2.55 2.75
C LYS A 51 7.90 -1.58 3.85
N GLY A 52 8.07 -0.29 3.55
CA GLY A 52 8.53 0.72 4.52
C GLY A 52 10.02 0.69 4.81
N PHE A 53 10.84 0.02 3.98
CA PHE A 53 12.30 -0.02 4.08
C PHE A 53 12.91 1.02 3.15
N TYR A 54 12.95 2.26 3.60
CA TYR A 54 13.25 3.40 2.73
C TYR A 54 14.73 3.60 2.42
N GLU A 55 15.65 2.99 3.18
CA GLU A 55 17.08 3.11 2.92
C GLU A 55 17.52 2.13 1.84
N GLU A 56 18.35 2.58 0.89
CA GLU A 56 18.70 1.79 -0.31
C GLU A 56 19.55 0.56 -0.02
N TYR A 57 20.34 0.61 1.05
CA TYR A 57 21.17 -0.50 1.52
C TYR A 57 20.43 -1.45 2.49
N ASP A 58 19.17 -1.19 2.80
CA ASP A 58 18.41 -2.05 3.71
C ASP A 58 18.00 -3.34 3.00
N GLU A 59 18.68 -4.43 3.31
CA GLU A 59 18.47 -5.75 2.71
C GLU A 59 17.15 -6.40 3.13
N ARG A 60 16.51 -5.93 4.20
CA ARG A 60 15.22 -6.45 4.67
C ARG A 60 14.11 -6.32 3.61
N VAL A 61 14.30 -5.47 2.62
CA VAL A 61 13.40 -5.38 1.46
C VAL A 61 13.22 -6.73 0.74
N ASN A 62 14.22 -7.62 0.83
CA ASN A 62 14.19 -8.95 0.21
C ASN A 62 13.42 -10.00 1.05
N ASN A 63 13.16 -9.73 2.33
CA ASN A 63 12.42 -10.65 3.18
C ASN A 63 10.99 -10.82 2.68
N SER A 64 10.44 -12.03 2.81
CA SER A 64 9.02 -12.27 2.58
C SER A 64 8.18 -11.45 3.58
N MET A 65 7.10 -10.86 3.10
CA MET A 65 6.18 -10.09 3.92
C MET A 65 4.75 -10.35 3.41
N ASN A 66 3.84 -10.62 4.32
CA ASN A 66 2.43 -10.76 3.98
C ASN A 66 1.85 -9.41 3.52
N ASP A 67 0.88 -9.44 2.64
CA ASP A 67 0.27 -8.21 2.10
C ASP A 67 -0.35 -7.34 3.21
N ASP A 68 -0.91 -7.96 4.27
CA ASP A 68 -1.47 -7.25 5.44
C ASP A 68 -0.41 -6.55 6.32
N ALA A 69 0.85 -6.93 6.20
CA ALA A 69 1.96 -6.34 6.94
C ALA A 69 2.67 -5.20 6.19
N LEU A 70 2.25 -4.92 4.95
CA LEU A 70 2.82 -3.83 4.16
C LEU A 70 2.56 -2.47 4.82
N THR A 71 3.58 -1.63 4.86
CA THR A 71 3.45 -0.24 5.34
C THR A 71 2.56 0.58 4.42
N ILE A 72 2.70 0.38 3.10
CA ILE A 72 1.82 0.94 2.09
C ILE A 72 1.33 -0.21 1.22
N PRO A 73 0.06 -0.63 1.34
CA PRO A 73 -0.53 -1.63 0.47
C PRO A 73 -0.40 -1.21 -1.00
N TYR A 74 -0.14 -2.17 -1.89
CA TYR A 74 0.01 -1.87 -3.33
C TYR A 74 -1.23 -1.21 -3.92
N GLU A 75 -2.41 -1.54 -3.43
CA GLU A 75 -3.69 -0.95 -3.85
C GLU A 75 -3.81 0.55 -3.53
N ASN A 76 -2.90 1.09 -2.68
CA ASN A 76 -2.79 2.50 -2.37
C ASN A 76 -1.64 3.19 -3.15
N ILE A 77 -1.00 2.46 -4.08
CA ILE A 77 0.07 2.99 -4.91
C ILE A 77 -0.50 3.42 -6.26
N VAL A 78 -0.16 4.63 -6.68
CA VAL A 78 -0.42 5.13 -8.03
C VAL A 78 0.90 5.30 -8.76
N TYR A 79 1.03 4.66 -9.91
CA TYR A 79 2.19 4.78 -10.78
C TYR A 79 1.81 5.54 -12.05
N ILE A 80 2.51 6.62 -12.35
CA ILE A 80 2.36 7.39 -13.59
C ILE A 80 3.63 7.23 -14.40
N GLY A 81 3.52 6.86 -15.66
CA GLY A 81 4.67 6.66 -16.53
C GLY A 81 4.37 6.94 -18.01
N ASP A 82 5.42 7.29 -18.75
CA ASP A 82 5.32 7.69 -20.17
C ASP A 82 6.11 6.80 -21.13
N SER A 83 6.86 5.84 -20.58
CA SER A 83 7.87 5.13 -21.37
C SER A 83 7.79 3.60 -21.23
N ALA A 84 8.46 2.88 -22.17
CA ALA A 84 8.62 1.43 -22.09
C ALA A 84 9.33 0.99 -20.82
N THR A 85 10.19 1.82 -20.29
CA THR A 85 10.98 1.53 -19.10
C THR A 85 10.12 1.52 -17.83
N ASP A 86 8.91 2.08 -17.89
CA ASP A 86 7.94 2.11 -16.79
C ASP A 86 7.02 0.88 -16.77
N ILE A 87 6.96 0.13 -17.88
CA ILE A 87 6.03 -1.00 -18.03
C ILE A 87 6.15 -2.03 -16.89
N PRO A 88 7.35 -2.45 -16.45
CA PRO A 88 7.47 -3.40 -15.33
C PRO A 88 6.84 -2.86 -14.04
N CYS A 89 7.05 -1.58 -13.75
CA CYS A 89 6.50 -0.92 -12.58
C CYS A 89 4.97 -0.79 -12.67
N MET A 90 4.46 -0.35 -13.82
CA MET A 90 3.02 -0.24 -14.09
C MET A 90 2.32 -1.58 -13.91
N ARG A 91 2.90 -2.65 -14.49
CA ARG A 91 2.36 -4.01 -14.39
C ARG A 91 2.40 -4.51 -12.94
N LEU A 92 3.50 -4.29 -12.23
CA LEU A 92 3.62 -4.67 -10.82
C LEU A 92 2.51 -4.03 -9.99
N VAL A 93 2.40 -2.71 -10.05
CA VAL A 93 1.40 -1.96 -9.27
C VAL A 93 -0.01 -2.41 -9.62
N LYS A 94 -0.37 -2.49 -10.90
CA LYS A 94 -1.69 -2.92 -11.34
C LYS A 94 -2.01 -4.36 -10.93
N SER A 95 -1.08 -5.29 -11.09
CA SER A 95 -1.30 -6.70 -10.76
C SER A 95 -1.53 -6.95 -9.26
N LYS A 96 -1.10 -6.00 -8.43
CA LYS A 96 -1.28 -6.00 -6.98
C LYS A 96 -2.45 -5.13 -6.51
N GLY A 97 -3.33 -4.69 -7.42
CA GLY A 97 -4.53 -3.92 -7.09
C GLY A 97 -4.35 -2.40 -7.04
N GLY A 98 -3.14 -1.89 -7.29
CA GLY A 98 -2.87 -0.46 -7.40
C GLY A 98 -3.23 0.12 -8.78
N TYR A 99 -2.97 1.39 -8.96
CA TYR A 99 -3.35 2.14 -10.16
C TYR A 99 -2.14 2.49 -11.01
N SER A 100 -2.24 2.27 -12.31
CA SER A 100 -1.20 2.65 -13.27
C SER A 100 -1.81 3.54 -14.35
N ILE A 101 -1.22 4.72 -14.53
CA ILE A 101 -1.63 5.71 -15.50
C ILE A 101 -0.54 5.85 -16.56
N GLY A 102 -0.85 5.47 -17.79
CA GLY A 102 0.01 5.75 -18.94
C GLY A 102 -0.21 7.17 -19.44
N VAL A 103 0.86 7.95 -19.56
CA VAL A 103 0.75 9.31 -20.10
C VAL A 103 1.44 9.42 -21.46
N TYR A 104 0.95 10.26 -22.32
CA TYR A 104 1.50 10.54 -23.64
C TYR A 104 1.59 12.04 -23.91
N ASP A 105 2.57 12.41 -24.71
CA ASP A 105 2.71 13.79 -25.20
C ASP A 105 1.76 13.99 -26.38
N PRO A 106 0.76 14.88 -26.30
CA PRO A 106 -0.19 15.08 -27.38
C PRO A 106 0.44 15.68 -28.67
N GLU A 107 1.64 16.29 -28.56
CA GLU A 107 2.38 16.84 -29.69
C GLU A 107 3.27 15.80 -30.38
N LYS A 108 3.50 14.64 -29.73
CA LYS A 108 4.27 13.53 -30.29
C LYS A 108 3.37 12.36 -30.64
N ASP A 109 3.70 11.69 -31.74
CA ASP A 109 2.97 10.50 -32.20
C ASP A 109 3.35 9.25 -31.39
N ASN A 110 3.11 9.30 -30.07
CA ASN A 110 3.39 8.19 -29.14
C ASN A 110 2.13 7.62 -28.48
N ARG A 111 0.97 8.01 -28.93
CA ARG A 111 -0.35 7.64 -28.38
C ARG A 111 -0.64 6.15 -28.53
N ASP A 112 -0.33 5.57 -29.68
CA ASP A 112 -0.62 4.18 -30.01
C ASP A 112 0.01 3.21 -29.00
N ARG A 113 1.20 3.53 -28.52
CA ARG A 113 1.87 2.75 -27.48
C ARG A 113 1.07 2.70 -26.19
N VAL A 114 0.55 3.81 -25.74
CA VAL A 114 -0.23 3.89 -24.51
C VAL A 114 -1.57 3.17 -24.69
N TYR A 115 -2.18 3.26 -25.85
CA TYR A 115 -3.39 2.51 -26.19
C TYR A 115 -3.12 1.01 -26.17
N GLN A 116 -1.99 0.55 -26.73
CA GLN A 116 -1.61 -0.85 -26.65
C GLN A 116 -1.43 -1.33 -25.20
N LEU A 117 -0.77 -0.54 -24.33
CA LEU A 117 -0.62 -0.88 -22.91
C LEU A 117 -1.98 -1.00 -22.20
N TYR A 118 -2.95 -0.17 -22.58
CA TYR A 118 -4.30 -0.24 -22.03
C TYR A 118 -5.05 -1.48 -22.51
N THR A 119 -5.02 -1.77 -23.81
CA THR A 119 -5.68 -2.95 -24.42
C THR A 119 -5.04 -4.26 -23.95
N ASP A 120 -3.72 -4.28 -23.73
CA ASP A 120 -3.00 -5.40 -23.11
C ASP A 120 -3.31 -5.57 -21.61
N GLY A 121 -4.10 -4.68 -21.04
CA GLY A 121 -4.42 -4.73 -19.61
C GLY A 121 -3.25 -4.38 -18.67
N ARG A 122 -2.20 -3.70 -19.15
CA ARG A 122 -1.00 -3.37 -18.37
C ARG A 122 -1.15 -2.09 -17.55
N ILE A 123 -2.05 -1.20 -17.94
CA ILE A 123 -2.35 0.05 -17.23
C ILE A 123 -3.85 0.17 -16.93
N SER A 124 -4.21 0.99 -15.94
CA SER A 124 -5.60 1.21 -15.51
C SER A 124 -6.27 2.33 -16.29
N PHE A 125 -5.50 3.39 -16.58
CA PHE A 125 -5.95 4.61 -17.28
C PHE A 125 -4.87 5.09 -18.22
N TYR A 126 -5.26 5.95 -19.14
CA TYR A 126 -4.32 6.72 -19.96
C TYR A 126 -4.84 8.16 -20.15
N ALA A 127 -3.91 9.10 -20.32
CA ALA A 127 -4.23 10.51 -20.51
C ALA A 127 -3.09 11.26 -21.21
N PRO A 128 -3.37 12.43 -21.82
CA PRO A 128 -2.33 13.37 -22.16
C PRO A 128 -1.50 13.76 -20.94
N ALA A 129 -0.21 14.05 -21.11
CA ALA A 129 0.69 14.49 -20.02
C ALA A 129 0.38 15.95 -19.61
N ASP A 130 -0.86 16.19 -19.23
CA ASP A 130 -1.36 17.48 -18.73
C ASP A 130 -1.67 17.37 -17.24
N TYR A 131 -0.86 18.01 -16.40
CA TYR A 131 -0.96 18.00 -14.94
C TYR A 131 -1.70 19.21 -14.36
N ARG A 132 -2.30 20.05 -15.20
CA ARG A 132 -3.07 21.21 -14.76
C ARG A 132 -4.37 20.79 -14.05
N ALA A 133 -4.91 21.69 -13.26
CA ALA A 133 -6.23 21.48 -12.67
C ALA A 133 -7.30 21.23 -13.75
N ARG A 134 -8.19 20.27 -13.50
CA ARG A 134 -9.27 19.83 -14.39
C ARG A 134 -8.83 19.01 -15.61
N SER A 135 -7.54 18.70 -15.75
CA SER A 135 -7.07 17.74 -16.76
C SER A 135 -7.59 16.32 -16.48
N ASP A 136 -7.46 15.42 -17.44
CA ASP A 136 -7.84 14.01 -17.26
C ASP A 136 -7.06 13.35 -16.13
N ILE A 137 -5.74 13.61 -16.03
CA ILE A 137 -4.92 13.11 -14.91
C ILE A 137 -5.46 13.63 -13.58
N SER A 138 -5.75 14.94 -13.49
CA SER A 138 -6.28 15.54 -12.26
C SER A 138 -7.63 14.92 -11.87
N ARG A 139 -8.48 14.59 -12.82
CA ARG A 139 -9.77 13.92 -12.59
C ARG A 139 -9.56 12.48 -12.12
N PHE A 140 -8.72 11.69 -12.80
CA PHE A 140 -8.43 10.31 -12.40
C PHE A 140 -7.80 10.26 -11.03
N MET A 141 -6.83 11.13 -10.72
CA MET A 141 -6.20 11.17 -9.41
C MET A 141 -7.19 11.45 -8.28
N LYS A 142 -8.14 12.36 -8.47
CA LYS A 142 -9.18 12.63 -7.48
C LYS A 142 -10.05 11.40 -7.25
N GLN A 143 -10.52 10.76 -8.31
CA GLN A 143 -11.35 9.55 -8.21
C GLN A 143 -10.60 8.41 -7.51
N ILE A 144 -9.32 8.21 -7.82
CA ILE A 144 -8.47 7.21 -7.17
C ILE A 144 -8.31 7.51 -5.67
N ILE A 145 -8.05 8.76 -5.31
CA ILE A 145 -7.91 9.18 -3.91
C ILE A 145 -9.20 8.95 -3.14
N ASP A 146 -10.34 9.31 -3.71
CA ASP A 146 -11.65 9.12 -3.08
C ASP A 146 -11.97 7.62 -2.90
N GLU A 147 -11.63 6.80 -3.88
CA GLU A 147 -11.78 5.34 -3.80
C GLU A 147 -10.87 4.73 -2.71
N ILE A 148 -9.58 5.12 -2.68
CA ILE A 148 -8.64 4.67 -1.64
C ILE A 148 -9.16 5.07 -0.26
N ALA A 149 -9.59 6.32 -0.07
CA ALA A 149 -10.09 6.81 1.19
C ALA A 149 -11.33 6.03 1.66
N SER A 150 -12.28 5.77 0.77
CA SER A 150 -13.48 4.98 1.06
C SER A 150 -13.13 3.54 1.44
N ARG A 151 -12.21 2.91 0.71
CA ARG A 151 -11.75 1.55 0.99
C ARG A 151 -11.05 1.43 2.35
N GLU A 152 -10.17 2.37 2.68
CA GLU A 152 -9.47 2.37 3.97
C GLU A 152 -10.44 2.64 5.15
N ALA A 153 -11.44 3.50 4.97
CA ALA A 153 -12.50 3.70 5.95
C ALA A 153 -13.25 2.40 6.22
N MET A 154 -13.68 1.69 5.17
CA MET A 154 -14.36 0.39 5.30
C MET A 154 -13.49 -0.67 5.96
N LYS A 155 -12.18 -0.71 5.69
CA LYS A 155 -11.25 -1.63 6.37
C LYS A 155 -11.17 -1.34 7.87
N THR A 156 -11.16 -0.06 8.23
CA THR A 156 -11.13 0.36 9.65
C THR A 156 -12.39 -0.08 10.36
N GLU A 157 -13.56 0.14 9.78
CA GLU A 157 -14.84 -0.31 10.33
C GLU A 157 -14.89 -1.83 10.49
N ARG A 158 -14.43 -2.58 9.47
CA ARG A 158 -14.36 -4.05 9.56
C ARG A 158 -13.50 -4.52 10.73
N LYS A 159 -12.33 -3.91 10.95
CA LYS A 159 -11.46 -4.25 12.09
C LYS A 159 -12.18 -4.07 13.43
N VAL A 160 -12.99 -3.04 13.56
CA VAL A 160 -13.79 -2.81 14.76
C VAL A 160 -14.85 -3.92 14.94
N LEU A 161 -15.50 -4.35 13.87
CA LEU A 161 -16.49 -5.43 13.89
C LEU A 161 -15.87 -6.83 14.09
N ASP A 162 -14.64 -7.03 13.62
CA ASP A 162 -13.93 -8.30 13.75
C ASP A 162 -13.59 -8.66 15.20
N ILE A 163 -13.38 -7.68 16.07
CA ILE A 163 -13.03 -7.89 17.47
C ILE A 163 -14.13 -8.66 18.22
N PRO A 164 -15.38 -8.18 18.27
CA PRO A 164 -16.46 -8.89 18.95
C PRO A 164 -16.81 -10.21 18.26
N ALA A 165 -16.72 -10.29 16.94
CA ALA A 165 -16.98 -11.51 16.18
C ALA A 165 -15.96 -12.62 16.50
N ASN A 166 -14.68 -12.28 16.57
CA ASN A 166 -13.62 -13.22 16.96
C ASN A 166 -13.74 -13.65 18.43
N LEU A 167 -14.09 -12.72 19.32
CA LEU A 167 -14.32 -13.01 20.72
C LEU A 167 -15.51 -13.98 20.89
N TYR A 168 -16.60 -13.76 20.15
CA TYR A 168 -17.74 -14.67 20.11
C TYR A 168 -17.36 -16.06 19.62
N LYS A 169 -16.56 -16.15 18.56
CA LYS A 169 -16.05 -17.43 18.04
C LYS A 169 -15.20 -18.17 19.07
N MET A 170 -14.32 -17.48 19.78
CA MET A 170 -13.51 -18.05 20.87
C MET A 170 -14.40 -18.52 22.02
N TYR A 171 -15.39 -17.71 22.42
CA TYR A 171 -16.36 -18.06 23.45
C TYR A 171 -17.10 -19.38 23.11
N LYS A 172 -17.65 -19.47 21.90
CA LYS A 172 -18.36 -20.68 21.44
C LYS A 172 -17.45 -21.90 21.35
N GLY A 173 -16.22 -21.74 20.87
CA GLY A 173 -15.23 -22.83 20.86
C GLY A 173 -14.90 -23.33 22.27
N THR A 174 -14.70 -22.43 23.21
CA THR A 174 -14.40 -22.78 24.62
C THR A 174 -15.60 -23.43 25.31
N GLU A 175 -16.82 -22.93 25.07
CA GLU A 175 -18.06 -23.52 25.56
C GLU A 175 -18.23 -24.97 25.09
N ALA A 176 -17.99 -25.21 23.79
CA ALA A 176 -18.07 -26.56 23.20
C ALA A 176 -17.03 -27.52 23.78
N LEU A 177 -15.78 -27.07 23.96
CA LEU A 177 -14.73 -27.86 24.59
C LEU A 177 -15.08 -28.20 26.03
N MET A 178 -15.57 -27.23 26.79
CA MET A 178 -16.02 -27.47 28.17
C MET A 178 -17.13 -28.52 28.24
N GLY A 179 -18.08 -28.51 27.30
CA GLY A 179 -19.13 -29.53 27.17
C GLY A 179 -18.55 -30.92 26.90
N SER A 180 -17.57 -31.02 26.02
CA SER A 180 -16.97 -32.30 25.60
C SER A 180 -16.11 -32.93 26.71
N PHE A 181 -15.39 -32.13 27.48
CA PHE A 181 -14.46 -32.62 28.53
C PHE A 181 -15.00 -32.50 29.97
N SER A 182 -16.23 -32.09 30.13
CA SER A 182 -16.83 -31.76 31.42
C SER A 182 -16.82 -32.96 32.42
N LYS A 183 -16.77 -34.22 31.95
CA LYS A 183 -16.75 -35.43 32.74
C LYS A 183 -15.34 -35.72 33.34
N ASP A 184 -14.30 -35.29 32.63
CA ASP A 184 -12.91 -35.62 32.94
C ASP A 184 -12.18 -34.48 33.67
N MET A 185 -12.79 -33.31 33.75
CA MET A 185 -12.19 -32.10 34.36
C MET A 185 -12.30 -32.11 35.89
N LYS A 186 -11.24 -31.71 36.58
CA LYS A 186 -11.25 -31.47 38.03
C LYS A 186 -12.17 -30.28 38.37
N PRO A 187 -12.86 -30.29 39.53
CA PRO A 187 -13.78 -29.23 39.93
C PRO A 187 -13.18 -27.80 39.90
N ALA A 188 -11.88 -27.70 40.31
CA ALA A 188 -11.16 -26.42 40.29
C ALA A 188 -10.91 -25.88 38.84
N GLU A 189 -10.58 -26.75 37.92
CA GLU A 189 -10.37 -26.41 36.50
C GLU A 189 -11.70 -25.96 35.83
N LYS A 190 -12.77 -26.70 36.12
CA LYS A 190 -14.11 -26.39 35.65
C LYS A 190 -14.57 -25.00 36.11
N LYS A 191 -14.33 -24.69 37.42
CA LYS A 191 -14.68 -23.38 37.99
C LYS A 191 -13.87 -22.24 37.31
N LYS A 192 -12.57 -22.44 37.07
CA LYS A 192 -11.71 -21.47 36.42
C LYS A 192 -12.17 -21.21 34.98
N LEU A 193 -12.48 -22.25 34.22
CA LEU A 193 -12.96 -22.13 32.83
C LEU A 193 -14.33 -21.47 32.74
N SER A 194 -15.25 -21.77 33.68
CA SER A 194 -16.54 -21.10 33.79
C SER A 194 -16.38 -19.60 34.05
N SER A 195 -15.43 -19.20 34.92
CA SER A 195 -15.16 -17.77 35.16
C SER A 195 -14.66 -17.07 33.91
N VAL A 196 -13.77 -17.70 33.13
CA VAL A 196 -13.27 -17.15 31.85
C VAL A 196 -14.39 -16.99 30.82
N LEU A 197 -15.28 -17.99 30.72
CA LEU A 197 -16.45 -17.91 29.82
C LEU A 197 -17.41 -16.77 30.21
N GLU A 198 -17.63 -16.56 31.50
CA GLU A 198 -18.45 -15.47 32.00
C GLU A 198 -17.85 -14.09 31.68
N GLU A 199 -16.53 -13.94 31.84
CA GLU A 199 -15.83 -12.71 31.45
C GLU A 199 -15.90 -12.45 29.94
N MET A 200 -15.66 -13.48 29.11
CA MET A 200 -15.79 -13.36 27.64
C MET A 200 -17.21 -12.95 27.24
N LYS A 201 -18.23 -13.52 27.86
CA LYS A 201 -19.62 -13.17 27.61
C LYS A 201 -19.91 -11.71 27.92
N LYS A 202 -19.44 -11.20 29.06
CA LYS A 202 -19.58 -9.79 29.44
C LYS A 202 -18.88 -8.86 28.45
N MET A 203 -17.69 -9.24 27.96
CA MET A 203 -16.98 -8.47 26.95
C MET A 203 -17.72 -8.42 25.61
N ILE A 204 -18.39 -9.51 25.22
CA ILE A 204 -19.21 -9.55 23.99
C ILE A 204 -20.44 -8.65 24.15
N GLU A 205 -21.12 -8.74 25.30
CA GLU A 205 -22.34 -7.95 25.58
C GLU A 205 -22.02 -6.45 25.77
N GLY A 206 -20.86 -6.09 26.35
CA GLY A 206 -20.41 -4.71 26.55
C GLY A 206 -19.88 -3.98 25.30
N ASN A 207 -19.63 -4.69 24.21
CA ASN A 207 -19.25 -4.08 22.92
C ASN A 207 -20.45 -3.80 21.99
N VAL A 208 -21.68 -3.94 22.46
CA VAL A 208 -22.93 -3.73 21.68
C VAL A 208 -23.55 -2.35 22.00
N GLU A 209 -23.01 -1.58 22.94
CA GLU A 209 -23.37 -0.20 23.22
C GLU A 209 -22.37 0.77 22.51
#